data_2801c3911b88a007f0025ac5070b7239
#
_entry.id   2801c3911b88a007f0025ac5070b7239
#
_cell.length_a   1.000
_cell.length_b   1.000
_cell.length_c   1.000
_cell.angle_alpha   90.00
_cell.angle_beta   90.00
_cell.angle_gamma   90.00
#
_symmetry.space_group_name_H-M   'P 1'
#
loop_
_entity.id
_entity.type
_entity.pdbx_description
1 polymer ?
#
loop_
_entity_poly.entity_id
_entity_poly.type
_entity_poly.pdbx_seq_one_letter_code
_entity_poly.pdbx_strand_id
1 'polypeptide(L)'
;MQIEPFGLERWFDEYEHDADVMLAESGIRSLSAERFDTDPGELGYVIPTDGDPDFRADVAARYDRGPDEICFTCGTQEANFLAFLGLLDADGPGDATGSGAATGLATGAHAVVVTPTYQALHAVPEAIGSVTRVDLEAPTWELDVDAVAAAVTDETTVVVLNNPNNPTGRYHPQSVVDEVAEIAADHDAYLLCDEVYRLLADDPLEPVAARYDRGISTTSLTKAYGLAGTRFGWLVGPEPVVAAAVRWKDYTTISPSIFGQHVAKQALGEREDEILAENRELATENRAIVREFLAEHDLEWYDPVGVNGFVTVPDGFENGTDFCRTVVEDEGVVLAPGEYFGHPEYFRIGFGLPTAELRTGLERVGRVIG
;
A
#
# COMPACT_ATOMS: atom_id res chain seq x y z
N MET A 1 1.74 19.23 13.39
CA MET A 1 1.46 18.46 12.15
C MET A 1 0.38 19.20 11.36
N GLN A 2 0.62 19.50 10.11
CA GLN A 2 -0.38 19.99 9.15
C GLN A 2 -0.27 19.10 7.92
N ILE A 3 -1.35 18.41 7.57
CA ILE A 3 -1.40 17.46 6.46
C ILE A 3 -2.37 17.98 5.39
N GLU A 4 -2.01 17.80 4.13
CA GLU A 4 -2.89 18.15 3.01
C GLU A 4 -4.12 17.24 2.92
N PRO A 5 -5.24 17.70 2.35
CA PRO A 5 -6.39 16.85 2.09
C PRO A 5 -6.02 15.67 1.19
N PHE A 6 -6.58 14.51 1.47
CA PHE A 6 -6.36 13.33 0.66
C PHE A 6 -7.16 13.45 -0.66
N GLY A 7 -6.50 13.85 -1.75
CA GLY A 7 -7.14 14.20 -3.01
C GLY A 7 -7.96 13.05 -3.60
N LEU A 8 -7.37 11.85 -3.67
CA LEU A 8 -8.03 10.68 -4.24
C LEU A 8 -9.27 10.26 -3.43
N GLU A 9 -9.23 10.36 -2.07
CA GLU A 9 -10.38 10.04 -1.23
C GLU A 9 -11.51 11.07 -1.42
N ARG A 10 -11.17 12.35 -1.68
CA ARG A 10 -12.20 13.38 -2.00
C ARG A 10 -12.84 13.12 -3.35
N TRP A 11 -12.06 12.63 -4.33
CA TRP A 11 -12.58 12.18 -5.62
C TRP A 11 -13.56 11.01 -5.47
N PHE A 12 -13.23 10.04 -4.62
CA PHE A 12 -14.13 8.92 -4.36
C PHE A 12 -15.39 9.37 -3.63
N ASP A 13 -15.29 10.19 -2.58
CA ASP A 13 -16.46 10.75 -1.88
C ASP A 13 -17.45 11.46 -2.83
N GLU A 14 -16.94 12.09 -3.90
CA GLU A 14 -17.77 12.82 -4.87
C GLU A 14 -18.54 11.89 -5.80
N TYR A 15 -17.95 10.75 -6.21
CA TYR A 15 -18.48 9.93 -7.29
C TYR A 15 -18.86 8.49 -6.92
N GLU A 16 -18.33 7.91 -5.84
CA GLU A 16 -18.51 6.49 -5.56
C GLU A 16 -19.96 6.07 -5.27
N HIS A 17 -20.78 6.98 -4.75
CA HIS A 17 -22.16 6.69 -4.37
C HIS A 17 -23.12 6.55 -5.56
N ASP A 18 -22.82 7.23 -6.66
CA ASP A 18 -23.66 7.29 -7.85
C ASP A 18 -23.07 6.47 -9.01
N ALA A 19 -21.89 5.88 -8.83
CA ALA A 19 -21.21 5.10 -9.84
C ALA A 19 -21.83 3.72 -10.03
N ASP A 20 -21.95 3.30 -11.29
CA ASP A 20 -22.37 1.93 -11.66
C ASP A 20 -21.21 0.93 -11.60
N VAL A 21 -20.00 1.39 -11.94
CA VAL A 21 -18.78 0.55 -11.98
C VAL A 21 -17.58 1.32 -11.41
N MET A 22 -16.84 0.67 -10.52
CA MET A 22 -15.70 1.26 -9.82
C MET A 22 -14.37 0.73 -10.37
N LEU A 23 -13.91 1.23 -11.53
CA LEU A 23 -12.60 0.91 -12.10
C LEU A 23 -11.44 1.71 -11.46
N ALA A 24 -11.72 2.51 -10.46
CA ALA A 24 -10.70 3.22 -9.69
C ALA A 24 -10.14 2.40 -8.52
N GLU A 25 -10.82 1.30 -8.11
CA GLU A 25 -10.36 0.45 -7.02
C GLU A 25 -9.01 -0.20 -7.33
N SER A 26 -8.06 -0.07 -6.40
CA SER A 26 -6.74 -0.72 -6.49
C SER A 26 -6.68 -2.04 -5.71
N GLY A 27 -7.83 -2.63 -5.39
CA GLY A 27 -7.97 -3.91 -4.71
C GLY A 27 -8.44 -5.02 -5.64
N ILE A 28 -8.33 -6.26 -5.17
CA ILE A 28 -9.00 -7.41 -5.78
C ILE A 28 -10.44 -7.49 -5.29
N ARG A 29 -11.33 -8.16 -6.03
CA ARG A 29 -12.72 -8.38 -5.63
C ARG A 29 -12.84 -8.82 -4.18
N SER A 30 -13.85 -8.34 -3.49
CA SER A 30 -14.13 -8.75 -2.12
C SER A 30 -14.58 -10.21 -2.06
N LEU A 31 -14.05 -10.96 -1.10
CA LEU A 31 -14.52 -12.31 -0.83
C LEU A 31 -15.80 -12.29 0.01
N SER A 32 -16.70 -13.26 -0.22
CA SER A 32 -17.90 -13.41 0.59
C SER A 32 -17.56 -13.81 2.02
N ALA A 33 -18.23 -13.19 3.00
CA ALA A 33 -18.13 -13.56 4.41
C ALA A 33 -18.53 -15.02 4.68
N GLU A 34 -19.36 -15.63 3.82
CA GLU A 34 -19.75 -17.04 3.91
C GLU A 34 -18.58 -18.01 3.78
N ARG A 35 -17.44 -17.58 3.26
CA ARG A 35 -16.21 -18.37 3.17
C ARG A 35 -15.50 -18.53 4.51
N PHE A 36 -15.88 -17.76 5.53
CA PHE A 36 -15.20 -17.69 6.82
C PHE A 36 -16.18 -17.91 7.96
N ASP A 37 -15.69 -18.46 9.05
CA ASP A 37 -16.37 -18.32 10.33
C ASP A 37 -16.22 -16.86 10.79
N THR A 38 -17.34 -16.18 10.98
CA THR A 38 -17.38 -14.77 11.39
C THR A 38 -17.84 -14.59 12.84
N ASP A 39 -17.97 -15.67 13.60
CA ASP A 39 -18.29 -15.63 15.03
C ASP A 39 -17.00 -15.70 15.89
N PRO A 40 -16.48 -14.57 16.37
CA PRO A 40 -15.30 -14.52 17.21
C PRO A 40 -15.58 -14.95 18.67
N GLY A 41 -16.79 -15.36 19.00
CA GLY A 41 -17.23 -15.66 20.34
C GLY A 41 -17.61 -14.41 21.16
N GLU A 42 -17.05 -14.25 22.37
CA GLU A 42 -17.37 -13.10 23.23
C GLU A 42 -16.76 -11.80 22.71
N LEU A 43 -17.56 -10.73 22.64
CA LEU A 43 -17.16 -9.42 22.13
C LEU A 43 -16.54 -8.53 23.24
N GLY A 44 -15.59 -9.09 23.97
CA GLY A 44 -14.83 -8.35 25.00
C GLY A 44 -13.65 -7.59 24.41
N TYR A 45 -12.87 -6.96 25.29
CA TYR A 45 -11.57 -6.41 24.88
C TYR A 45 -10.63 -7.52 24.39
N VAL A 46 -9.83 -7.21 23.36
CA VAL A 46 -8.71 -8.06 22.96
C VAL A 46 -7.67 -8.03 24.07
N ILE A 47 -7.32 -9.21 24.61
CA ILE A 47 -6.33 -9.36 25.69
C ILE A 47 -5.39 -10.52 25.33
N PRO A 48 -4.07 -10.26 25.18
CA PRO A 48 -3.39 -8.95 25.28
C PRO A 48 -3.85 -7.96 24.18
N THR A 49 -3.69 -6.67 24.43
CA THR A 49 -4.11 -5.59 23.51
C THR A 49 -3.36 -5.62 22.19
N ASP A 50 -2.17 -6.18 22.15
CA ASP A 50 -1.37 -6.34 20.92
C ASP A 50 -1.93 -7.41 19.97
N GLY A 51 -2.93 -8.18 20.43
CA GLY A 51 -3.51 -9.29 19.71
C GLY A 51 -3.09 -10.65 20.27
N ASP A 52 -3.63 -11.72 19.69
CA ASP A 52 -3.33 -13.09 20.07
C ASP A 52 -1.82 -13.40 19.93
N PRO A 53 -1.13 -13.84 21.02
CA PRO A 53 0.31 -14.03 21.00
C PRO A 53 0.78 -15.12 20.05
N ASP A 54 0.04 -16.21 19.93
CA ASP A 54 0.40 -17.32 19.05
C ASP A 54 0.26 -16.87 17.58
N PHE A 55 -0.81 -16.15 17.26
CA PHE A 55 -1.02 -15.61 15.92
C PHE A 55 0.01 -14.52 15.56
N ARG A 56 0.42 -13.68 16.51
CA ARG A 56 1.52 -12.73 16.30
C ARG A 56 2.82 -13.47 15.97
N ALA A 57 3.14 -14.53 16.73
CA ALA A 57 4.33 -15.34 16.48
C ALA A 57 4.27 -16.01 15.10
N ASP A 58 3.11 -16.57 14.71
CA ASP A 58 2.93 -17.21 13.41
C ASP A 58 3.12 -16.22 12.23
N VAL A 59 2.59 -14.98 12.36
CA VAL A 59 2.75 -13.97 11.31
C VAL A 59 4.18 -13.43 11.29
N ALA A 60 4.81 -13.17 12.44
CA ALA A 60 6.19 -12.70 12.52
C ALA A 60 7.18 -13.73 11.94
N ALA A 61 6.95 -15.02 12.16
CA ALA A 61 7.78 -16.09 11.61
C ALA A 61 7.84 -16.12 10.08
N ARG A 62 6.84 -15.57 9.37
CA ARG A 62 6.84 -15.40 7.90
C ARG A 62 7.90 -14.41 7.41
N TYR A 63 8.41 -13.61 8.32
CA TYR A 63 9.43 -12.58 8.09
C TYR A 63 10.75 -12.91 8.78
N ASP A 64 10.91 -14.14 9.25
CA ASP A 64 12.06 -14.56 10.08
C ASP A 64 12.29 -13.62 11.30
N ARG A 65 11.17 -13.16 11.91
CA ARG A 65 11.12 -12.21 13.03
C ARG A 65 10.41 -12.79 14.25
N GLY A 66 10.66 -12.18 15.39
CA GLY A 66 9.98 -12.54 16.64
C GLY A 66 8.65 -11.80 16.87
N PRO A 67 7.84 -12.23 17.87
CA PRO A 67 6.55 -11.60 18.16
C PRO A 67 6.64 -10.15 18.64
N ASP A 68 7.79 -9.68 19.11
CA ASP A 68 8.03 -8.28 19.52
C ASP A 68 8.46 -7.39 18.34
N GLU A 69 8.62 -7.98 17.16
CA GLU A 69 8.98 -7.33 15.92
C GLU A 69 7.79 -7.20 14.94
N ILE A 70 6.56 -7.38 15.44
CA ILE A 70 5.31 -7.22 14.68
C ILE A 70 4.28 -6.41 15.46
N CYS A 71 3.56 -5.52 14.76
CA CYS A 71 2.41 -4.79 15.28
C CYS A 71 1.20 -5.01 14.36
N PHE A 72 0.11 -5.57 14.88
CA PHE A 72 -1.16 -5.67 14.16
C PHE A 72 -1.87 -4.32 14.11
N THR A 73 -2.44 -3.97 12.96
CA THR A 73 -3.00 -2.66 12.67
C THR A 73 -4.37 -2.72 11.97
N CYS A 74 -5.06 -1.59 11.91
CA CYS A 74 -6.29 -1.41 11.16
C CYS A 74 -5.99 -1.19 9.66
N GLY A 75 -5.40 -2.21 9.01
CA GLY A 75 -4.93 -2.15 7.63
C GLY A 75 -3.56 -1.48 7.48
N THR A 76 -3.01 -1.51 6.25
CA THR A 76 -1.69 -0.96 5.92
C THR A 76 -1.59 0.54 6.17
N GLN A 77 -2.70 1.27 6.01
CA GLN A 77 -2.74 2.72 6.25
C GLN A 77 -2.32 3.08 7.68
N GLU A 78 -2.85 2.37 8.69
CA GLU A 78 -2.41 2.57 10.07
C GLU A 78 -0.97 2.08 10.28
N ALA A 79 -0.57 0.98 9.64
CA ALA A 79 0.80 0.47 9.73
C ALA A 79 1.82 1.52 9.26
N ASN A 80 1.60 2.12 8.09
CA ASN A 80 2.44 3.18 7.55
C ASN A 80 2.44 4.43 8.45
N PHE A 81 1.25 4.87 8.90
CA PHE A 81 1.10 6.04 9.77
C PHE A 81 1.87 5.88 11.10
N LEU A 82 1.73 4.73 11.76
CA LEU A 82 2.42 4.44 13.02
C LEU A 82 3.95 4.31 12.82
N ALA A 83 4.39 3.70 11.70
CA ALA A 83 5.80 3.62 11.34
C ALA A 83 6.41 5.02 11.19
N PHE A 84 5.76 5.91 10.43
CA PHE A 84 6.24 7.28 10.22
C PHE A 84 6.28 8.09 11.53
N LEU A 85 5.25 7.98 12.37
CA LEU A 85 5.27 8.62 13.68
C LEU A 85 6.41 8.09 14.55
N GLY A 86 6.64 6.77 14.54
CA GLY A 86 7.72 6.17 15.31
C GLY A 86 9.12 6.53 14.83
N LEU A 87 9.29 6.74 13.52
CA LEU A 87 10.58 6.98 12.88
C LEU A 87 10.94 8.48 12.82
N LEU A 88 9.97 9.35 12.57
CA LEU A 88 10.22 10.76 12.21
C LEU A 88 9.86 11.75 13.31
N ASP A 89 9.03 11.38 14.30
CA ASP A 89 8.73 12.27 15.44
C ASP A 89 9.84 12.16 16.49
N ALA A 90 10.78 13.09 16.42
CA ALA A 90 11.89 13.19 17.36
C ALA A 90 11.44 13.50 18.81
N ASP A 91 10.26 14.13 18.97
CA ASP A 91 9.65 14.48 20.25
C ASP A 91 8.61 13.44 20.73
N GLY A 92 8.54 12.29 20.02
CA GLY A 92 7.55 11.23 20.23
C GLY A 92 7.37 10.81 21.69
N PRO A 93 6.30 10.06 21.99
CA PRO A 93 5.97 9.68 23.36
C PRO A 93 7.18 8.98 23.99
N GLY A 94 7.78 9.63 24.99
CA GLY A 94 8.95 9.16 25.71
C GLY A 94 8.84 7.71 26.16
N ASP A 95 9.92 7.11 26.61
CA ASP A 95 9.90 5.73 27.07
C ASP A 95 8.85 5.51 28.18
N ALA A 96 8.37 4.28 28.33
CA ALA A 96 7.39 3.93 29.35
C ALA A 96 7.88 4.18 30.79
N THR A 97 9.15 4.54 30.97
CA THR A 97 9.77 4.83 32.27
C THR A 97 9.68 6.31 32.63
N GLY A 98 9.18 7.18 31.72
CA GLY A 98 9.08 8.63 31.94
C GLY A 98 10.43 9.33 32.01
N SER A 99 11.50 8.70 31.53
CA SER A 99 12.86 9.28 31.57
C SER A 99 13.00 10.45 30.59
N GLY A 100 12.05 10.66 29.71
CA GLY A 100 12.09 11.72 28.69
C GLY A 100 13.21 11.52 27.65
N ALA A 101 13.84 10.35 27.64
CA ALA A 101 14.78 10.02 26.59
C ALA A 101 14.03 9.84 25.29
N ALA A 102 14.35 10.65 24.31
CA ALA A 102 13.93 10.42 22.92
C ALA A 102 14.22 8.94 22.57
N THR A 103 13.36 8.32 21.81
CA THR A 103 13.45 6.89 21.46
C THR A 103 14.73 6.52 20.73
N GLY A 104 15.57 7.48 20.40
CA GLY A 104 16.86 7.30 19.73
C GLY A 104 16.73 6.81 18.27
N LEU A 105 15.51 6.75 17.73
CA LEU A 105 15.29 6.33 16.35
C LEU A 105 15.50 7.48 15.36
N ALA A 106 15.13 8.70 15.72
CA ALA A 106 15.33 9.87 14.85
C ALA A 106 16.69 10.51 15.14
N THR A 107 17.63 10.38 14.23
CA THR A 107 18.85 11.22 14.19
C THR A 107 18.60 12.53 13.44
N GLY A 108 17.57 12.57 12.58
CA GLY A 108 16.99 13.70 11.88
C GLY A 108 15.58 13.32 11.42
N ALA A 109 14.68 14.26 11.25
CA ALA A 109 13.31 13.99 10.77
C ALA A 109 13.26 14.07 9.22
N HIS A 110 14.11 13.32 8.53
CA HIS A 110 14.18 13.29 7.07
C HIS A 110 13.81 11.92 6.51
N ALA A 111 12.97 11.91 5.48
CA ALA A 111 12.63 10.74 4.70
C ALA A 111 12.94 10.93 3.21
N VAL A 112 13.43 9.89 2.56
CA VAL A 112 13.47 9.81 1.09
C VAL A 112 12.30 8.96 0.64
N VAL A 113 11.44 9.50 -0.23
CA VAL A 113 10.21 8.82 -0.69
C VAL A 113 10.23 8.66 -2.20
N VAL A 114 10.11 7.41 -2.66
CA VAL A 114 9.98 7.11 -4.09
C VAL A 114 8.56 7.45 -4.57
N THR A 115 8.47 8.28 -5.61
CA THR A 115 7.21 8.78 -6.21
C THR A 115 7.17 8.49 -7.73
N PRO A 116 5.99 8.44 -8.39
CA PRO A 116 4.67 8.55 -7.80
C PRO A 116 4.35 7.39 -6.87
N THR A 117 3.55 7.67 -5.85
CA THR A 117 3.12 6.67 -4.89
C THR A 117 1.77 7.04 -4.28
N TYR A 118 1.20 6.15 -3.47
CA TYR A 118 -0.02 6.43 -2.72
C TYR A 118 0.20 7.61 -1.76
N GLN A 119 -0.71 8.61 -1.80
CA GLN A 119 -0.53 9.91 -1.14
C GLN A 119 -0.07 9.81 0.32
N ALA A 120 -0.58 8.86 1.09
CA ALA A 120 -0.21 8.71 2.49
C ALA A 120 1.28 8.42 2.71
N LEU A 121 1.97 7.80 1.73
CA LEU A 121 3.38 7.46 1.84
C LEU A 121 4.32 8.69 1.74
N HIS A 122 3.85 9.79 1.18
CA HIS A 122 4.60 11.04 1.17
C HIS A 122 4.00 12.12 2.08
N ALA A 123 2.67 12.29 2.09
CA ALA A 123 2.02 13.37 2.83
C ALA A 123 2.15 13.24 4.36
N VAL A 124 2.19 12.01 4.89
CA VAL A 124 2.39 11.80 6.34
C VAL A 124 3.82 12.14 6.75
N PRO A 125 4.88 11.64 6.10
CA PRO A 125 6.26 12.09 6.36
C PRO A 125 6.43 13.60 6.22
N GLU A 126 5.88 14.23 5.18
CA GLU A 126 5.93 15.69 4.96
C GLU A 126 5.26 16.50 6.06
N ALA A 127 4.22 15.94 6.69
CA ALA A 127 3.54 16.59 7.80
C ALA A 127 4.30 16.51 9.13
N ILE A 128 5.29 15.61 9.24
CA ILE A 128 6.04 15.32 10.47
C ILE A 128 7.46 15.86 10.37
N GLY A 129 8.12 15.69 9.22
CA GLY A 129 9.53 16.01 9.01
C GLY A 129 9.80 16.62 7.64
N SER A 130 11.03 16.50 7.18
CA SER A 130 11.45 16.88 5.84
C SER A 130 11.45 15.66 4.91
N VAL A 131 11.11 15.88 3.63
CA VAL A 131 11.06 14.82 2.61
C VAL A 131 11.83 15.24 1.37
N THR A 132 12.64 14.33 0.85
CA THR A 132 13.16 14.38 -0.52
C THR A 132 12.43 13.32 -1.34
N ARG A 133 11.75 13.73 -2.41
CA ARG A 133 11.10 12.82 -3.34
C ARG A 133 12.09 12.41 -4.42
N VAL A 134 12.07 11.13 -4.79
CA VAL A 134 12.80 10.56 -5.93
C VAL A 134 11.77 10.00 -6.89
N ASP A 135 11.67 10.59 -8.07
CA ASP A 135 10.64 10.22 -9.03
C ASP A 135 11.06 9.01 -9.87
N LEU A 136 10.10 8.10 -10.08
CA LEU A 136 10.23 7.04 -11.06
C LEU A 136 10.14 7.62 -12.48
N GLU A 137 10.95 7.11 -13.40
CA GLU A 137 11.00 7.62 -14.77
C GLU A 137 9.92 7.01 -15.66
N ALA A 138 8.99 7.84 -16.14
CA ALA A 138 8.02 7.44 -17.16
C ALA A 138 8.71 7.20 -18.52
N PRO A 139 8.22 6.31 -19.38
CA PRO A 139 7.01 5.47 -19.23
C PRO A 139 7.27 4.13 -18.54
N THR A 140 8.53 3.77 -18.27
CA THR A 140 8.92 2.47 -17.70
C THR A 140 8.82 2.41 -16.19
N TRP A 141 8.74 3.58 -15.53
CA TRP A 141 8.67 3.72 -14.07
C TRP A 141 9.83 3.03 -13.35
N GLU A 142 11.01 3.09 -13.95
CA GLU A 142 12.23 2.58 -13.35
C GLU A 142 12.72 3.52 -12.25
N LEU A 143 13.25 2.94 -11.18
CA LEU A 143 13.89 3.67 -10.11
C LEU A 143 15.36 3.90 -10.47
N ASP A 144 15.75 5.17 -10.51
CA ASP A 144 17.15 5.55 -10.56
C ASP A 144 17.77 5.43 -9.16
N VAL A 145 18.54 4.37 -8.94
CA VAL A 145 19.20 4.09 -7.65
C VAL A 145 20.27 5.15 -7.33
N ASP A 146 20.92 5.73 -8.34
CA ASP A 146 21.90 6.81 -8.16
C ASP A 146 21.18 8.08 -7.62
N ALA A 147 19.95 8.34 -8.06
CA ALA A 147 19.11 9.43 -7.52
C ALA A 147 18.73 9.17 -6.06
N VAL A 148 18.43 7.93 -5.68
CA VAL A 148 18.22 7.56 -4.27
C VAL A 148 19.48 7.81 -3.45
N ALA A 149 20.64 7.37 -3.92
CA ALA A 149 21.92 7.59 -3.24
C ALA A 149 22.26 9.07 -3.07
N ALA A 150 21.90 9.92 -4.05
CA ALA A 150 22.10 11.36 -3.97
C ALA A 150 21.13 12.06 -3.00
N ALA A 151 19.94 11.47 -2.76
CA ALA A 151 18.91 12.01 -1.88
C ALA A 151 19.13 11.61 -0.41
N VAL A 152 19.73 10.46 -0.14
CA VAL A 152 20.01 9.96 1.21
C VAL A 152 21.18 10.74 1.82
N THR A 153 21.03 11.13 3.07
CA THR A 153 22.04 11.88 3.87
C THR A 153 22.14 11.29 5.27
N ASP A 154 23.11 11.74 6.05
CA ASP A 154 23.26 11.34 7.47
C ASP A 154 22.08 11.77 8.36
N GLU A 155 21.20 12.67 7.87
CA GLU A 155 19.95 13.06 8.54
C GLU A 155 18.76 12.18 8.10
N THR A 156 18.93 11.30 7.11
CA THR A 156 17.86 10.43 6.62
C THR A 156 17.59 9.32 7.64
N THR A 157 16.33 9.22 8.06
CA THR A 157 15.87 8.17 8.98
C THR A 157 15.26 6.99 8.24
N VAL A 158 14.60 7.26 7.10
CA VAL A 158 13.89 6.21 6.34
C VAL A 158 13.88 6.50 4.84
N VAL A 159 14.10 5.45 4.06
CA VAL A 159 13.79 5.40 2.63
C VAL A 159 12.47 4.65 2.47
N VAL A 160 11.52 5.21 1.71
CA VAL A 160 10.16 4.68 1.54
C VAL A 160 9.96 4.20 0.12
N LEU A 161 9.57 2.94 -0.01
CA LEU A 161 9.27 2.27 -1.27
C LEU A 161 7.87 1.63 -1.21
N ASN A 162 7.14 1.62 -2.32
CA ASN A 162 5.93 0.82 -2.50
C ASN A 162 6.18 -0.19 -3.64
N ASN A 163 6.25 -1.48 -3.32
CA ASN A 163 6.66 -2.50 -4.29
C ASN A 163 5.84 -3.80 -4.19
N PRO A 164 4.99 -4.13 -5.17
CA PRO A 164 4.67 -3.39 -6.41
C PRO A 164 4.08 -2.01 -6.16
N ASN A 165 4.39 -1.09 -7.07
CA ASN A 165 4.05 0.33 -6.92
C ASN A 165 2.57 0.62 -7.25
N ASN A 166 1.95 1.48 -6.50
CA ASN A 166 0.71 2.15 -6.82
C ASN A 166 1.00 3.64 -7.06
N PRO A 167 0.75 4.21 -8.27
CA PRO A 167 -0.27 3.77 -9.24
C PRO A 167 0.26 2.93 -10.41
N THR A 168 1.57 2.82 -10.61
CA THR A 168 2.19 2.37 -11.87
C THR A 168 2.12 0.85 -12.08
N GLY A 169 1.97 0.08 -11.01
CA GLY A 169 2.11 -1.38 -11.04
C GLY A 169 3.53 -1.87 -11.28
N ARG A 170 4.53 -0.96 -11.31
CA ARG A 170 5.95 -1.35 -11.44
C ARG A 170 6.36 -2.22 -10.27
N TYR A 171 6.94 -3.37 -10.58
CA TYR A 171 7.55 -4.27 -9.60
C TYR A 171 9.06 -4.25 -9.81
N HIS A 172 9.76 -3.53 -8.94
CA HIS A 172 11.21 -3.46 -8.97
C HIS A 172 11.81 -4.80 -8.60
N PRO A 173 12.82 -5.29 -9.35
CA PRO A 173 13.45 -6.58 -9.06
C PRO A 173 14.23 -6.52 -7.74
N GLN A 174 14.52 -7.71 -7.19
CA GLN A 174 15.24 -7.86 -5.92
C GLN A 174 16.57 -7.10 -5.91
N SER A 175 17.30 -7.08 -7.04
CA SER A 175 18.59 -6.37 -7.13
C SER A 175 18.48 -4.87 -6.89
N VAL A 176 17.39 -4.23 -7.37
CA VAL A 176 17.14 -2.80 -7.14
C VAL A 176 16.77 -2.56 -5.67
N VAL A 177 15.96 -3.45 -5.09
CA VAL A 177 15.59 -3.35 -3.66
C VAL A 177 16.83 -3.58 -2.77
N ASP A 178 17.72 -4.52 -3.15
CA ASP A 178 18.99 -4.77 -2.45
C ASP A 178 19.88 -3.51 -2.45
N GLU A 179 20.07 -2.86 -3.61
CA GLU A 179 20.86 -1.63 -3.73
C GLU A 179 20.29 -0.49 -2.89
N VAL A 180 18.95 -0.29 -2.90
CA VAL A 180 18.30 0.74 -2.06
C VAL A 180 18.47 0.43 -0.56
N ALA A 181 18.39 -0.85 -0.17
CA ALA A 181 18.60 -1.27 1.20
C ALA A 181 20.04 -1.04 1.68
N GLU A 182 21.03 -1.30 0.81
CA GLU A 182 22.45 -1.02 1.09
C GLU A 182 22.69 0.48 1.27
N ILE A 183 22.15 1.33 0.37
CA ILE A 183 22.24 2.79 0.50
C ILE A 183 21.64 3.27 1.82
N ALA A 184 20.45 2.79 2.18
CA ALA A 184 19.83 3.15 3.47
C ALA A 184 20.69 2.70 4.66
N ALA A 185 21.22 1.48 4.63
CA ALA A 185 22.03 0.92 5.71
C ALA A 185 23.37 1.66 5.89
N ASP A 186 24.01 2.11 4.81
CA ASP A 186 25.26 2.89 4.86
C ASP A 186 25.13 4.22 5.59
N HIS A 187 23.88 4.74 5.69
CA HIS A 187 23.54 5.96 6.42
C HIS A 187 22.74 5.70 7.70
N ASP A 188 22.76 4.47 8.22
CA ASP A 188 21.98 4.07 9.40
C ASP A 188 20.46 4.31 9.27
N ALA A 189 19.94 4.49 8.06
CA ALA A 189 18.52 4.64 7.78
C ALA A 189 17.79 3.28 7.66
N TYR A 190 16.47 3.32 7.78
CA TYR A 190 15.60 2.17 7.55
C TYR A 190 15.10 2.14 6.10
N LEU A 191 14.80 0.95 5.57
CA LEU A 191 14.03 0.79 4.36
C LEU A 191 12.61 0.35 4.73
N LEU A 192 11.62 1.22 4.55
CA LEU A 192 10.20 0.90 4.67
C LEU A 192 9.64 0.57 3.29
N CYS A 193 9.10 -0.64 3.14
CA CYS A 193 8.40 -1.03 1.93
C CYS A 193 6.92 -1.34 2.23
N ASP A 194 6.02 -0.59 1.58
CA ASP A 194 4.61 -0.98 1.51
C ASP A 194 4.48 -2.11 0.48
N GLU A 195 4.22 -3.31 0.97
CA GLU A 195 4.22 -4.57 0.22
C GLU A 195 2.81 -5.12 -0.02
N VAL A 196 1.79 -4.29 0.10
CA VAL A 196 0.38 -4.73 0.10
C VAL A 196 -0.03 -5.48 -1.17
N TYR A 197 0.67 -5.26 -2.30
CA TYR A 197 0.44 -5.96 -3.57
C TYR A 197 1.39 -7.13 -3.82
N ARG A 198 2.44 -7.31 -3.01
CA ARG A 198 3.53 -8.27 -3.25
C ARG A 198 3.04 -9.68 -3.56
N LEU A 199 2.04 -10.16 -2.83
CA LEU A 199 1.50 -11.52 -2.99
C LEU A 199 0.59 -11.71 -4.22
N LEU A 200 0.33 -10.65 -5.01
CA LEU A 200 -0.31 -10.75 -6.32
C LEU A 200 0.69 -11.03 -7.46
N ALA A 201 1.98 -10.92 -7.20
CA ALA A 201 3.01 -11.34 -8.16
C ALA A 201 3.04 -12.87 -8.29
N ASP A 202 3.36 -13.38 -9.49
CA ASP A 202 3.54 -14.81 -9.75
C ASP A 202 4.71 -15.39 -8.97
N ASP A 203 5.78 -14.59 -8.83
CA ASP A 203 6.97 -14.90 -8.03
C ASP A 203 7.23 -13.74 -7.06
N PRO A 204 6.59 -13.76 -5.87
CA PRO A 204 6.74 -12.69 -4.89
C PRO A 204 8.15 -12.62 -4.34
N LEU A 205 8.75 -11.42 -4.36
CA LEU A 205 10.05 -11.19 -3.71
C LEU A 205 9.97 -11.51 -2.21
N GLU A 206 11.11 -11.78 -1.61
CA GLU A 206 11.21 -11.86 -0.15
C GLU A 206 10.87 -10.49 0.46
N PRO A 207 10.06 -10.43 1.54
CA PRO A 207 9.71 -9.16 2.15
C PRO A 207 10.94 -8.48 2.77
N VAL A 208 10.98 -7.13 2.70
CA VAL A 208 12.17 -6.40 3.16
C VAL A 208 12.47 -6.60 4.63
N ALA A 209 11.46 -6.80 5.47
CA ALA A 209 11.64 -7.08 6.89
C ALA A 209 12.29 -8.45 7.17
N ALA A 210 12.12 -9.44 6.28
CA ALA A 210 12.79 -10.73 6.38
C ALA A 210 14.25 -10.66 5.91
N ARG A 211 14.49 -9.84 4.86
CA ARG A 211 15.75 -9.85 4.15
C ARG A 211 16.79 -8.90 4.73
N TYR A 212 16.40 -7.79 5.36
CA TYR A 212 17.31 -6.77 5.84
C TYR A 212 17.11 -6.46 7.31
N ASP A 213 18.20 -6.33 8.05
CA ASP A 213 18.17 -6.01 9.48
C ASP A 213 17.41 -4.71 9.79
N ARG A 214 17.50 -3.71 8.90
CA ARG A 214 16.79 -2.43 8.97
C ARG A 214 15.57 -2.35 8.06
N GLY A 215 15.08 -3.48 7.55
CA GLY A 215 13.88 -3.58 6.72
C GLY A 215 12.62 -3.47 7.56
N ILE A 216 11.63 -2.74 7.03
CA ILE A 216 10.29 -2.58 7.59
C ILE A 216 9.28 -2.91 6.50
N SER A 217 8.49 -3.96 6.69
CA SER A 217 7.41 -4.35 5.79
C SER A 217 6.07 -3.93 6.36
N THR A 218 5.25 -3.27 5.55
CA THR A 218 3.85 -2.98 5.87
C THR A 218 2.94 -3.64 4.86
N THR A 219 1.85 -4.24 5.33
CA THR A 219 0.89 -4.94 4.46
C THR A 219 -0.45 -5.15 5.16
N SER A 220 -1.42 -5.76 4.46
CA SER A 220 -2.74 -6.07 5.00
C SER A 220 -3.46 -7.13 4.18
N LEU A 221 -4.60 -7.57 4.69
CA LEU A 221 -5.54 -8.43 3.95
C LEU A 221 -6.34 -7.68 2.87
N THR A 222 -6.17 -6.38 2.76
CA THR A 222 -7.01 -5.52 1.90
C THR A 222 -6.86 -5.84 0.42
N LYS A 223 -5.62 -5.99 -0.07
CA LYS A 223 -5.34 -6.05 -1.51
C LYS A 223 -5.21 -7.50 -2.02
N ALA A 224 -4.13 -8.18 -1.68
CA ALA A 224 -3.87 -9.53 -2.20
C ALA A 224 -4.91 -10.57 -1.77
N TYR A 225 -5.54 -10.40 -0.61
CA TYR A 225 -6.52 -11.36 -0.09
C TYR A 225 -7.99 -11.01 -0.39
N GLY A 226 -8.29 -9.79 -0.86
CA GLY A 226 -9.66 -9.37 -1.12
C GLY A 226 -10.54 -9.25 0.14
N LEU A 227 -9.93 -8.91 1.27
CA LEU A 227 -10.59 -8.83 2.58
C LEU A 227 -10.52 -7.41 3.17
N ALA A 228 -10.75 -6.40 2.35
CA ALA A 228 -10.66 -4.99 2.74
C ALA A 228 -11.54 -4.64 3.95
N GLY A 229 -12.74 -5.22 4.04
CA GLY A 229 -13.69 -4.99 5.13
C GLY A 229 -13.24 -5.51 6.49
N THR A 230 -12.25 -6.39 6.55
CA THR A 230 -11.71 -6.90 7.83
C THR A 230 -10.92 -5.84 8.59
N ARG A 231 -10.44 -4.80 7.90
CA ARG A 231 -9.58 -3.77 8.47
C ARG A 231 -8.41 -4.37 9.28
N PHE A 232 -7.72 -5.35 8.68
CA PHE A 232 -6.60 -6.04 9.32
C PHE A 232 -5.34 -5.94 8.48
N GLY A 233 -4.26 -5.48 9.11
CA GLY A 233 -2.93 -5.35 8.53
C GLY A 233 -1.86 -5.46 9.60
N TRP A 234 -0.63 -5.30 9.21
CA TRP A 234 0.50 -5.33 10.13
C TRP A 234 1.72 -4.58 9.61
N LEU A 235 2.55 -4.19 10.56
CA LEU A 235 3.90 -3.69 10.41
C LEU A 235 4.85 -4.73 11.00
N VAL A 236 5.90 -5.09 10.27
CA VAL A 236 7.00 -5.93 10.75
C VAL A 236 8.31 -5.21 10.53
N GLY A 237 9.20 -5.28 11.51
CA GLY A 237 10.50 -4.64 11.43
C GLY A 237 11.27 -4.75 12.74
N PRO A 238 12.40 -4.06 12.89
CA PRO A 238 13.18 -4.10 14.13
C PRO A 238 12.38 -3.74 15.36
N GLU A 239 12.62 -4.45 16.48
CA GLU A 239 11.91 -4.25 17.76
C GLU A 239 11.78 -2.77 18.18
N PRO A 240 12.82 -1.90 18.09
CA PRO A 240 12.67 -0.49 18.45
C PRO A 240 11.62 0.26 17.63
N VAL A 241 11.50 -0.06 16.33
CA VAL A 241 10.51 0.55 15.43
C VAL A 241 9.10 0.10 15.80
N VAL A 242 8.93 -1.21 16.02
CA VAL A 242 7.65 -1.79 16.43
C VAL A 242 7.22 -1.26 17.79
N ALA A 243 8.14 -1.18 18.76
CA ALA A 243 7.86 -0.60 20.08
C ALA A 243 7.45 0.88 20.00
N ALA A 244 8.05 1.66 19.09
CA ALA A 244 7.63 3.04 18.82
C ALA A 244 6.23 3.10 18.21
N ALA A 245 5.94 2.26 17.22
CA ALA A 245 4.62 2.16 16.60
C ALA A 245 3.53 1.78 17.60
N VAL A 246 3.79 0.81 18.48
CA VAL A 246 2.84 0.38 19.55
C VAL A 246 2.51 1.54 20.49
N ARG A 247 3.50 2.35 20.92
CA ARG A 247 3.23 3.53 21.75
C ARG A 247 2.28 4.53 21.08
N TRP A 248 2.44 4.76 19.76
CA TRP A 248 1.52 5.61 19.01
C TRP A 248 0.15 4.95 18.84
N LYS A 249 0.12 3.62 18.68
CA LYS A 249 -1.12 2.85 18.55
C LYS A 249 -2.03 2.98 19.77
N ASP A 250 -1.50 3.18 20.97
CA ASP A 250 -2.26 3.44 22.19
C ASP A 250 -3.16 4.70 22.07
N TYR A 251 -2.82 5.62 21.16
CA TYR A 251 -3.58 6.85 20.87
C TYR A 251 -4.46 6.78 19.61
N THR A 252 -4.48 5.64 18.92
CA THR A 252 -5.31 5.39 17.73
C THR A 252 -6.31 4.27 17.98
N THR A 253 -6.03 3.06 17.55
CA THR A 253 -6.95 1.92 17.63
C THR A 253 -6.78 1.08 18.89
N ILE A 254 -5.70 1.25 19.65
CA ILE A 254 -5.32 0.50 20.86
C ILE A 254 -5.02 -0.97 20.54
N SER A 255 -5.98 -1.69 19.98
CA SER A 255 -5.90 -3.11 19.68
C SER A 255 -6.43 -3.43 18.27
N PRO A 256 -6.03 -4.55 17.65
CA PRO A 256 -6.66 -5.00 16.41
C PRO A 256 -8.12 -5.37 16.65
N SER A 257 -8.96 -5.27 15.59
CA SER A 257 -10.36 -5.70 15.64
C SER A 257 -10.42 -7.21 15.95
N ILE A 258 -11.28 -7.60 16.90
CA ILE A 258 -11.53 -9.02 17.20
C ILE A 258 -12.05 -9.77 15.99
N PHE A 259 -12.95 -9.17 15.20
CA PHE A 259 -13.45 -9.75 13.95
C PHE A 259 -12.38 -9.84 12.89
N GLY A 260 -11.60 -8.75 12.70
CA GLY A 260 -10.48 -8.72 11.75
C GLY A 260 -9.45 -9.79 12.06
N GLN A 261 -9.06 -9.95 13.33
CA GLN A 261 -8.11 -10.96 13.77
C GLN A 261 -8.66 -12.38 13.61
N HIS A 262 -9.96 -12.61 13.91
CA HIS A 262 -10.60 -13.90 13.76
C HIS A 262 -10.63 -14.38 12.30
N VAL A 263 -10.99 -13.50 11.36
CA VAL A 263 -10.96 -13.81 9.93
C VAL A 263 -9.52 -13.93 9.42
N ALA A 264 -8.60 -13.07 9.90
CA ALA A 264 -7.20 -13.10 9.51
C ALA A 264 -6.52 -14.45 9.82
N LYS A 265 -6.79 -15.05 10.98
CA LYS A 265 -6.28 -16.39 11.33
C LYS A 265 -6.67 -17.46 10.32
N GLN A 266 -7.89 -17.39 9.79
CA GLN A 266 -8.38 -18.33 8.79
C GLN A 266 -7.77 -18.05 7.43
N ALA A 267 -7.69 -16.77 7.02
CA ALA A 267 -7.17 -16.34 5.73
C ALA A 267 -5.66 -16.58 5.58
N LEU A 268 -4.89 -16.38 6.65
CA LEU A 268 -3.44 -16.62 6.71
C LEU A 268 -3.08 -18.07 7.12
N GLY A 269 -4.06 -18.90 7.41
CA GLY A 269 -3.91 -20.30 7.76
C GLY A 269 -4.25 -21.22 6.59
N GLU A 270 -5.22 -22.13 6.82
CA GLU A 270 -5.58 -23.18 5.87
C GLU A 270 -6.13 -22.68 4.52
N ARG A 271 -6.58 -21.42 4.43
CA ARG A 271 -7.19 -20.86 3.21
C ARG A 271 -6.26 -20.03 2.36
N GLU A 272 -5.05 -19.75 2.82
CA GLU A 272 -4.16 -18.79 2.18
C GLU A 272 -3.85 -19.14 0.73
N ASP A 273 -3.39 -20.37 0.50
CA ASP A 273 -2.98 -20.83 -0.82
C ASP A 273 -4.15 -20.77 -1.83
N GLU A 274 -5.35 -21.17 -1.39
CA GLU A 274 -6.57 -21.13 -2.21
C GLU A 274 -6.92 -19.67 -2.59
N ILE A 275 -6.96 -18.77 -1.60
CA ILE A 275 -7.31 -17.36 -1.79
C ILE A 275 -6.32 -16.68 -2.74
N LEU A 276 -5.03 -16.85 -2.50
CA LEU A 276 -3.99 -16.23 -3.31
C LEU A 276 -3.95 -16.78 -4.74
N ALA A 277 -4.17 -18.10 -4.92
CA ALA A 277 -4.24 -18.71 -6.24
C ALA A 277 -5.42 -18.14 -7.06
N GLU A 278 -6.63 -18.12 -6.50
CA GLU A 278 -7.81 -17.56 -7.14
C GLU A 278 -7.63 -16.07 -7.51
N ASN A 279 -7.01 -15.31 -6.61
CA ASN A 279 -6.83 -13.88 -6.79
C ASN A 279 -5.75 -13.58 -7.84
N ARG A 280 -4.67 -14.34 -7.92
CA ARG A 280 -3.66 -14.23 -8.99
C ARG A 280 -4.21 -14.63 -10.35
N GLU A 281 -5.03 -15.69 -10.42
CA GLU A 281 -5.70 -16.11 -11.65
C GLU A 281 -6.61 -15.00 -12.18
N LEU A 282 -7.45 -14.42 -11.31
CA LEU A 282 -8.31 -13.28 -11.66
C LEU A 282 -7.50 -12.07 -12.13
N ALA A 283 -6.44 -11.69 -11.42
CA ALA A 283 -5.59 -10.58 -11.78
C ALA A 283 -4.93 -10.79 -13.16
N THR A 284 -4.49 -12.00 -13.45
CA THR A 284 -3.85 -12.37 -14.71
C THR A 284 -4.85 -12.34 -15.89
N GLU A 285 -6.05 -12.91 -15.69
CA GLU A 285 -7.12 -12.86 -16.70
C GLU A 285 -7.52 -11.41 -17.00
N ASN A 286 -7.80 -10.63 -15.96
CA ASN A 286 -8.25 -9.26 -16.11
C ASN A 286 -7.18 -8.35 -16.71
N ARG A 287 -5.92 -8.51 -16.33
CA ARG A 287 -4.80 -7.78 -16.94
C ARG A 287 -4.73 -8.02 -18.46
N ALA A 288 -4.95 -9.25 -18.91
CA ALA A 288 -4.97 -9.56 -20.35
C ALA A 288 -6.12 -8.82 -21.07
N ILE A 289 -7.30 -8.76 -20.45
CA ILE A 289 -8.47 -8.03 -20.99
C ILE A 289 -8.17 -6.52 -21.09
N VAL A 290 -7.61 -5.93 -20.04
CA VAL A 290 -7.22 -4.49 -20.07
C VAL A 290 -6.18 -4.24 -21.16
N ARG A 291 -5.17 -5.11 -21.28
CA ARG A 291 -4.13 -4.99 -22.33
C ARG A 291 -4.75 -5.00 -23.74
N GLU A 292 -5.71 -5.88 -24.01
CA GLU A 292 -6.42 -5.91 -25.29
C GLU A 292 -7.19 -4.60 -25.51
N PHE A 293 -7.94 -4.14 -24.51
CA PHE A 293 -8.67 -2.87 -24.56
C PHE A 293 -7.77 -1.67 -24.84
N LEU A 294 -6.64 -1.55 -24.16
CA LEU A 294 -5.70 -0.45 -24.36
C LEU A 294 -5.10 -0.47 -25.78
N ALA A 295 -4.77 -1.65 -26.29
CA ALA A 295 -4.26 -1.80 -27.66
C ALA A 295 -5.32 -1.44 -28.73
N GLU A 296 -6.61 -1.69 -28.49
CA GLU A 296 -7.71 -1.32 -29.39
C GLU A 296 -7.93 0.20 -29.46
N HIS A 297 -7.57 0.94 -28.40
CA HIS A 297 -7.77 2.38 -28.26
C HIS A 297 -6.47 3.20 -28.36
N ASP A 298 -5.35 2.61 -28.77
CA ASP A 298 -4.04 3.26 -28.89
C ASP A 298 -3.56 3.92 -27.56
N LEU A 299 -3.90 3.30 -26.41
CA LEU A 299 -3.47 3.75 -25.07
C LEU A 299 -2.25 2.97 -24.60
N GLU A 300 -1.38 3.64 -23.87
CA GLU A 300 -0.14 3.08 -23.38
C GLU A 300 -0.13 2.95 -21.84
N TRP A 301 0.47 1.90 -21.35
CA TRP A 301 0.81 1.70 -19.96
C TRP A 301 2.10 0.90 -19.79
N TYR A 302 2.69 0.96 -18.61
CA TYR A 302 3.61 -0.08 -18.17
C TYR A 302 2.77 -1.31 -17.80
N ASP A 303 3.10 -2.50 -18.33
CA ASP A 303 2.34 -3.75 -18.03
C ASP A 303 2.50 -4.13 -16.54
N PRO A 304 1.48 -3.92 -15.69
CA PRO A 304 1.66 -3.87 -14.25
C PRO A 304 1.70 -5.25 -13.59
N VAL A 305 2.33 -5.31 -12.41
CA VAL A 305 2.09 -6.39 -11.44
C VAL A 305 1.02 -5.95 -10.46
N GLY A 306 0.08 -6.84 -10.12
CA GLY A 306 -1.06 -6.53 -9.26
C GLY A 306 -2.35 -6.31 -10.05
N VAL A 307 -3.17 -5.39 -9.60
CA VAL A 307 -4.55 -5.17 -10.10
C VAL A 307 -4.85 -3.71 -10.44
N ASN A 308 -3.83 -2.90 -10.65
CA ASN A 308 -3.96 -1.52 -11.10
C ASN A 308 -2.81 -1.15 -12.01
N GLY A 309 -3.06 -0.25 -12.95
CA GLY A 309 -2.06 0.29 -13.87
C GLY A 309 -2.29 1.77 -14.16
N PHE A 310 -1.22 2.43 -14.60
CA PHE A 310 -1.20 3.85 -14.91
C PHE A 310 -1.16 4.02 -16.41
N VAL A 311 -2.20 4.61 -16.98
CA VAL A 311 -2.50 4.64 -18.40
C VAL A 311 -2.42 6.08 -18.90
N THR A 312 -1.88 6.30 -20.09
CA THR A 312 -1.86 7.61 -20.75
C THR A 312 -3.29 8.10 -21.02
N VAL A 313 -3.51 9.40 -20.85
CA VAL A 313 -4.80 10.04 -21.18
C VAL A 313 -5.02 9.99 -22.69
N PRO A 314 -6.22 9.58 -23.17
CA PRO A 314 -6.50 9.53 -24.60
C PRO A 314 -6.52 10.91 -25.25
N ASP A 315 -6.27 10.98 -26.56
CA ASP A 315 -6.34 12.22 -27.33
C ASP A 315 -7.73 12.87 -27.21
N GLY A 316 -7.75 14.20 -27.15
CA GLY A 316 -8.98 14.99 -27.07
C GLY A 316 -9.37 15.43 -25.66
N PHE A 317 -8.68 14.97 -24.63
CA PHE A 317 -8.85 15.41 -23.25
C PHE A 317 -7.66 16.24 -22.78
N GLU A 318 -7.92 17.22 -21.90
CA GLU A 318 -6.89 18.13 -21.40
C GLU A 318 -5.92 17.43 -20.45
N ASN A 319 -6.44 16.54 -19.60
CA ASN A 319 -5.70 15.80 -18.57
C ASN A 319 -6.51 14.63 -18.02
N GLY A 320 -5.94 13.89 -17.06
CA GLY A 320 -6.58 12.74 -16.43
C GLY A 320 -7.86 13.08 -15.69
N THR A 321 -7.95 14.25 -15.04
CA THR A 321 -9.17 14.68 -14.35
C THR A 321 -10.30 14.97 -15.33
N ASP A 322 -10.02 15.65 -16.45
CA ASP A 322 -10.98 15.92 -17.50
C ASP A 322 -11.55 14.62 -18.09
N PHE A 323 -10.67 13.69 -18.44
CA PHE A 323 -11.05 12.37 -18.92
C PHE A 323 -11.89 11.58 -17.90
N CYS A 324 -11.39 11.42 -16.67
CA CYS A 324 -12.07 10.63 -15.63
C CYS A 324 -13.44 11.22 -15.27
N ARG A 325 -13.56 12.57 -15.26
CA ARG A 325 -14.84 13.24 -15.03
C ARG A 325 -15.83 12.98 -16.15
N THR A 326 -15.41 13.10 -17.40
CA THR A 326 -16.28 12.79 -18.55
C THR A 326 -16.75 11.34 -18.48
N VAL A 327 -15.86 10.41 -18.17
CA VAL A 327 -16.23 8.96 -18.07
C VAL A 327 -17.26 8.72 -16.96
N VAL A 328 -17.12 9.35 -15.80
CA VAL A 328 -18.08 9.11 -14.71
C VAL A 328 -19.40 9.82 -14.95
N GLU A 329 -19.41 11.05 -15.51
CA GLU A 329 -20.63 11.81 -15.77
C GLU A 329 -21.45 11.21 -16.92
N ASP A 330 -20.82 10.70 -17.98
CA ASP A 330 -21.51 10.19 -19.16
C ASP A 330 -21.84 8.69 -19.05
N GLU A 331 -21.00 7.90 -18.42
CA GLU A 331 -21.08 6.43 -18.44
C GLU A 331 -21.15 5.78 -17.04
N GLY A 332 -21.08 6.56 -15.97
CA GLY A 332 -21.18 6.05 -14.59
C GLY A 332 -20.02 5.14 -14.16
N VAL A 333 -18.83 5.32 -14.75
CA VAL A 333 -17.62 4.55 -14.43
C VAL A 333 -16.60 5.44 -13.77
N VAL A 334 -16.17 5.09 -12.55
CA VAL A 334 -15.13 5.83 -11.85
C VAL A 334 -13.74 5.29 -12.19
N LEU A 335 -12.87 6.17 -12.67
CA LEU A 335 -11.42 6.00 -12.81
C LEU A 335 -10.71 6.94 -11.83
N ALA A 336 -9.43 6.77 -11.61
CA ALA A 336 -8.66 7.65 -10.72
C ALA A 336 -7.76 8.60 -11.51
N PRO A 337 -7.96 9.93 -11.40
CA PRO A 337 -7.11 10.92 -12.07
C PRO A 337 -5.64 10.81 -11.65
N GLY A 338 -4.74 10.92 -12.62
CA GLY A 338 -3.30 10.89 -12.39
C GLY A 338 -2.75 12.08 -11.64
N GLU A 339 -3.47 13.21 -11.62
CA GLU A 339 -3.13 14.39 -10.84
C GLU A 339 -2.94 14.12 -9.36
N TYR A 340 -3.71 13.17 -8.79
CA TYR A 340 -3.56 12.76 -7.39
C TYR A 340 -2.28 11.96 -7.10
N PHE A 341 -1.54 11.66 -8.18
CA PHE A 341 -0.22 11.04 -8.13
C PHE A 341 0.87 11.93 -8.71
N GLY A 342 0.55 13.21 -9.05
CA GLY A 342 1.46 14.17 -9.63
C GLY A 342 1.65 14.06 -11.16
N HIS A 343 0.86 13.25 -11.85
CA HIS A 343 0.96 12.97 -13.28
C HIS A 343 -0.37 13.22 -14.02
N PRO A 344 -0.74 14.46 -14.30
CA PRO A 344 -2.01 14.80 -14.94
C PRO A 344 -2.19 14.21 -16.34
N GLU A 345 -1.12 13.82 -17.02
CA GLU A 345 -1.11 13.16 -18.32
C GLU A 345 -1.46 11.67 -18.28
N TYR A 346 -1.74 11.12 -17.08
CA TYR A 346 -2.15 9.74 -16.85
C TYR A 346 -3.48 9.66 -16.10
N PHE A 347 -4.06 8.47 -16.10
CA PHE A 347 -5.10 8.04 -15.17
C PHE A 347 -4.80 6.63 -14.66
N ARG A 348 -5.28 6.28 -13.47
CA ARG A 348 -5.15 4.93 -12.94
C ARG A 348 -6.43 4.15 -13.21
N ILE A 349 -6.25 2.92 -13.75
CA ILE A 349 -7.29 1.92 -13.89
C ILE A 349 -7.05 0.76 -12.92
N GLY A 350 -8.08 0.34 -12.19
CA GLY A 350 -8.10 -0.86 -11.38
C GLY A 350 -8.85 -1.99 -12.11
N PHE A 351 -8.31 -3.19 -12.05
CA PHE A 351 -8.87 -4.33 -12.74
C PHE A 351 -9.02 -5.59 -11.85
N GLY A 352 -9.09 -5.39 -10.53
CA GLY A 352 -9.33 -6.48 -9.58
C GLY A 352 -10.81 -6.91 -9.43
N LEU A 353 -11.73 -6.32 -10.16
CA LEU A 353 -13.16 -6.63 -10.16
C LEU A 353 -13.48 -8.02 -10.73
N PRO A 354 -14.69 -8.57 -10.50
CA PRO A 354 -15.16 -9.71 -11.27
C PRO A 354 -15.07 -9.44 -12.78
N THR A 355 -14.57 -10.39 -13.56
CA THR A 355 -14.27 -10.21 -15.00
C THR A 355 -15.44 -9.65 -15.82
N ALA A 356 -16.68 -10.05 -15.50
CA ALA A 356 -17.87 -9.55 -16.19
C ALA A 356 -18.13 -8.05 -15.92
N GLU A 357 -17.87 -7.60 -14.71
CA GLU A 357 -18.00 -6.20 -14.31
C GLU A 357 -16.90 -5.34 -14.93
N LEU A 358 -15.65 -5.84 -14.93
CA LEU A 358 -14.54 -5.20 -15.63
C LEU A 358 -14.86 -4.97 -17.11
N ARG A 359 -15.33 -6.01 -17.83
CA ARG A 359 -15.70 -5.88 -19.25
C ARG A 359 -16.79 -4.84 -19.49
N THR A 360 -17.80 -4.79 -18.62
CA THR A 360 -18.86 -3.77 -18.68
C THR A 360 -18.28 -2.36 -18.50
N GLY A 361 -17.39 -2.17 -17.53
CA GLY A 361 -16.74 -0.88 -17.30
C GLY A 361 -15.87 -0.46 -18.49
N LEU A 362 -15.04 -1.35 -19.02
CA LEU A 362 -14.19 -1.08 -20.20
C LEU A 362 -15.01 -0.74 -21.44
N GLU A 363 -16.11 -1.47 -21.72
CA GLU A 363 -17.01 -1.14 -22.83
C GLU A 363 -17.56 0.29 -22.73
N ARG A 364 -17.93 0.72 -21.51
CA ARG A 364 -18.42 2.06 -21.25
C ARG A 364 -17.32 3.12 -21.42
N VAL A 365 -16.12 2.87 -20.89
CA VAL A 365 -14.96 3.76 -21.10
C VAL A 365 -14.65 3.90 -22.60
N GLY A 366 -14.70 2.79 -23.37
CA GLY A 366 -14.48 2.81 -24.81
C GLY A 366 -15.46 3.71 -25.57
N ARG A 367 -16.70 3.87 -25.10
CA ARG A 367 -17.69 4.79 -25.74
C ARG A 367 -17.29 6.26 -25.61
N VAL A 368 -16.56 6.61 -24.55
CA VAL A 368 -16.08 7.98 -24.34
C VAL A 368 -14.82 8.25 -25.16
N ILE A 369 -14.00 7.24 -25.38
CA ILE A 369 -12.78 7.37 -26.20
C ILE A 369 -13.11 7.44 -27.69
N GLY A 370 -14.10 6.65 -28.18
CA GLY A 370 -14.57 6.65 -29.58
C GLY A 370 -14.08 5.48 -30.39
#